data_fbbcbc664fc90920c27584241330b7f2
#
_entry.id   fbbcbc664fc90920c27584241330b7f2
#
_cell.length_a   1.000
_cell.length_b   1.000
_cell.length_c   1.000
_cell.angle_alpha   90.00
_cell.angle_beta   90.00
_cell.angle_gamma   90.00
#
_symmetry.space_group_name_H-M   'P 1'
#
loop_
_entity.id
_entity.type
_entity.pdbx_description
1 polymer ?
#
loop_
_entity_poly.entity_id
_entity_poly.type
_entity_poly.pdbx_seq_one_letter_code
_entity_poly.pdbx_strand_id
1 'polypeptide(L)'
;MTDQLIRINVKEIDLTDDRFSCSFPKESDVLTQSIRQSGQLNPIVVCRKEEGPTYQVVSGMRRVRSLHRIGADTVLSILVPTPSNGDLDLFLRNLIENSVSRTLSHVEQATAVSRLSERFKIPDQEIVETYLPLIGLNPSWTRFRNLMRVSELSEEVKVFLTKKSLPLGTAVEFGLFSKKDQSKLVTMIEQFRYSSGKIKEMLETLDDVLKREGYSLDQLVSETPFNEIVNDEGLPLPQRANRFREELKKRRNPQRTEIELRIGESFRKLGLSKEIRLSVPSLFEGGKIRVEFEAKDPAHSRKIIDQLNHLPEHPTWIEIFNTI
;
A
#
# COMPACT_ATOMS: atom_id res chain seq x y z
N MET A 1 -2.04 -4.20 43.75
CA MET A 1 -1.61 -5.59 43.51
C MET A 1 -0.42 -5.56 42.56
N THR A 2 0.60 -6.38 42.83
CA THR A 2 1.82 -6.46 41.99
C THR A 2 1.65 -7.49 40.91
N ASP A 3 2.30 -7.29 39.75
CA ASP A 3 2.37 -8.24 38.66
C ASP A 3 2.96 -9.57 39.15
N GLN A 4 2.35 -10.69 38.76
CA GLN A 4 2.78 -12.02 39.19
C GLN A 4 3.15 -12.89 37.98
N LEU A 5 4.32 -13.54 38.05
CA LEU A 5 4.72 -14.53 37.05
C LEU A 5 4.09 -15.88 37.39
N ILE A 6 3.29 -16.42 36.49
CA ILE A 6 2.56 -17.69 36.67
C ILE A 6 2.60 -18.55 35.40
N ARG A 7 2.35 -19.82 35.55
CA ARG A 7 2.07 -20.74 34.43
C ARG A 7 0.58 -21.03 34.38
N ILE A 8 -0.02 -20.85 33.18
CA ILE A 8 -1.45 -21.01 32.95
C ILE A 8 -1.65 -22.13 31.93
N ASN A 9 -2.70 -22.92 32.05
CA ASN A 9 -3.11 -23.86 31.01
C ASN A 9 -3.63 -23.05 29.79
N VAL A 10 -3.16 -23.38 28.59
CA VAL A 10 -3.56 -22.66 27.34
C VAL A 10 -5.09 -22.72 27.16
N LYS A 11 -5.77 -23.76 27.61
CA LYS A 11 -7.23 -23.89 27.52
C LYS A 11 -8.01 -22.93 28.40
N GLU A 12 -7.36 -22.33 29.41
CA GLU A 12 -7.96 -21.31 30.28
C GLU A 12 -7.84 -19.89 29.72
N ILE A 13 -7.28 -19.74 28.51
CA ILE A 13 -7.05 -18.44 27.88
C ILE A 13 -8.04 -18.23 26.73
N ASP A 14 -8.68 -17.08 26.71
CA ASP A 14 -9.53 -16.67 25.60
C ASP A 14 -8.69 -16.23 24.39
N LEU A 15 -8.66 -17.05 23.35
CA LEU A 15 -7.98 -16.79 22.09
C LEU A 15 -8.83 -16.03 21.06
N THR A 16 -10.13 -15.88 21.34
CA THR A 16 -11.09 -15.23 20.43
C THR A 16 -11.20 -13.75 20.67
N ASP A 17 -11.07 -13.33 21.92
CA ASP A 17 -11.16 -11.92 22.33
C ASP A 17 -9.80 -11.23 22.18
N ASP A 18 -9.63 -10.47 21.12
CA ASP A 18 -8.43 -9.74 20.81
C ASP A 18 -8.55 -8.23 21.10
N ARG A 19 -9.49 -7.84 22.00
CA ARG A 19 -9.83 -6.43 22.31
C ARG A 19 -8.65 -5.53 22.64
N PHE A 20 -7.59 -6.09 23.22
CA PHE A 20 -6.38 -5.34 23.57
C PHE A 20 -5.28 -5.43 22.51
N SER A 21 -5.39 -6.29 21.49
CA SER A 21 -4.32 -6.55 20.54
C SER A 21 -4.48 -5.76 19.25
N CYS A 22 -3.49 -4.94 18.90
CA CYS A 22 -3.40 -4.30 17.58
C CYS A 22 -2.60 -5.12 16.56
N SER A 23 -2.09 -6.29 16.94
CA SER A 23 -1.18 -7.09 16.09
C SER A 23 -1.84 -7.56 14.81
N PHE A 24 -1.15 -7.32 13.69
CA PHE A 24 -1.58 -7.76 12.37
C PHE A 24 -0.36 -8.25 11.53
N PRO A 25 -0.46 -9.37 10.80
CA PRO A 25 -1.53 -10.37 10.86
C PRO A 25 -1.65 -11.03 12.25
N LYS A 26 -2.79 -11.65 12.53
CA LYS A 26 -3.08 -12.24 13.84
C LYS A 26 -2.21 -13.45 14.15
N GLU A 27 -1.66 -14.12 13.14
CA GLU A 27 -0.78 -15.28 13.23
C GLU A 27 0.56 -15.02 12.54
N SER A 28 1.58 -15.80 12.90
CA SER A 28 2.92 -15.70 12.33
C SER A 28 3.58 -17.08 12.32
N ASP A 29 3.81 -17.62 11.13
CA ASP A 29 4.50 -18.91 10.97
C ASP A 29 5.94 -18.85 11.46
N VAL A 30 6.62 -17.72 11.21
CA VAL A 30 8.00 -17.48 11.68
C VAL A 30 8.07 -17.54 13.21
N LEU A 31 7.14 -16.88 13.90
CA LEU A 31 7.05 -16.91 15.36
C LEU A 31 6.73 -18.32 15.86
N THR A 32 5.79 -19.02 15.21
CA THR A 32 5.41 -20.39 15.56
C THR A 32 6.60 -21.33 15.43
N GLN A 33 7.39 -21.21 14.36
CA GLN A 33 8.59 -22.02 14.17
C GLN A 33 9.67 -21.69 15.21
N SER A 34 9.90 -20.41 15.52
CA SER A 34 10.82 -19.99 16.57
C SER A 34 10.44 -20.57 17.93
N ILE A 35 9.16 -20.50 18.33
CA ILE A 35 8.67 -21.04 19.59
C ILE A 35 8.80 -22.57 19.61
N ARG A 36 8.59 -23.27 18.50
CA ARG A 36 8.80 -24.71 18.40
C ARG A 36 10.25 -25.12 18.65
N GLN A 37 11.21 -24.31 18.17
CA GLN A 37 12.64 -24.60 18.30
C GLN A 37 13.21 -24.20 19.68
N SER A 38 12.83 -23.03 20.20
CA SER A 38 13.47 -22.41 21.36
C SER A 38 12.59 -22.37 22.62
N GLY A 39 11.33 -22.83 22.50
CA GLY A 39 10.34 -22.67 23.57
C GLY A 39 9.86 -21.21 23.70
N GLN A 40 9.08 -20.97 24.73
CA GLN A 40 8.61 -19.62 25.07
C GLN A 40 9.70 -18.85 25.84
N LEU A 41 10.31 -17.86 25.22
CA LEU A 41 11.35 -17.01 25.83
C LEU A 41 10.75 -15.88 26.67
N ASN A 42 9.69 -15.24 26.18
CA ASN A 42 9.05 -14.10 26.82
C ASN A 42 7.64 -14.46 27.31
N PRO A 43 7.24 -14.10 28.55
CA PRO A 43 5.89 -14.33 29.03
C PRO A 43 4.87 -13.51 28.22
N ILE A 44 3.63 -13.98 28.18
CA ILE A 44 2.50 -13.17 27.78
C ILE A 44 1.98 -12.36 28.96
N VAL A 45 1.19 -11.31 28.72
CA VAL A 45 0.51 -10.56 29.77
C VAL A 45 -0.98 -10.88 29.72
N VAL A 46 -1.55 -11.23 30.88
CA VAL A 46 -2.96 -11.60 31.02
C VAL A 46 -3.60 -10.91 32.21
N CYS A 47 -4.91 -10.70 32.16
CA CYS A 47 -5.74 -10.35 33.30
C CYS A 47 -6.82 -11.41 33.52
N ARG A 48 -7.45 -11.42 34.71
CA ARG A 48 -8.59 -12.29 35.00
C ARG A 48 -9.85 -11.78 34.31
N LYS A 49 -10.67 -12.69 33.83
CA LYS A 49 -12.05 -12.40 33.40
C LYS A 49 -13.01 -12.69 34.52
N GLU A 50 -14.13 -11.99 34.57
CA GLU A 50 -15.21 -12.25 35.50
C GLU A 50 -16.05 -13.45 35.07
N GLU A 51 -16.18 -13.64 33.73
CA GLU A 51 -16.98 -14.73 33.14
C GLU A 51 -16.22 -15.45 32.03
N GLY A 52 -16.53 -16.72 31.82
CA GLY A 52 -15.96 -17.53 30.73
C GLY A 52 -14.57 -18.06 31.01
N PRO A 53 -13.67 -18.13 29.98
CA PRO A 53 -12.27 -18.50 30.17
C PRO A 53 -11.63 -17.61 31.21
N THR A 54 -10.83 -18.21 32.09
CA THR A 54 -10.33 -17.52 33.31
C THR A 54 -9.42 -16.34 33.02
N TYR A 55 -8.77 -16.34 31.84
CA TYR A 55 -7.78 -15.32 31.47
C TYR A 55 -8.02 -14.69 30.12
N GLN A 56 -7.89 -13.35 30.11
CA GLN A 56 -7.88 -12.50 28.92
C GLN A 56 -6.45 -12.11 28.57
N VAL A 57 -6.05 -12.23 27.31
CA VAL A 57 -4.74 -11.79 26.84
C VAL A 57 -4.70 -10.28 26.72
N VAL A 58 -3.80 -9.65 27.49
CA VAL A 58 -3.49 -8.21 27.37
C VAL A 58 -2.40 -8.00 26.34
N SER A 59 -1.30 -8.74 26.43
CA SER A 59 -0.22 -8.69 25.43
C SER A 59 0.35 -10.07 25.12
N GLY A 60 0.78 -10.26 23.87
CA GLY A 60 1.35 -11.53 23.42
C GLY A 60 0.37 -12.46 22.73
N MET A 61 -0.74 -11.98 22.17
CA MET A 61 -1.75 -12.78 21.47
C MET A 61 -1.15 -13.70 20.39
N ARG A 62 -0.18 -13.20 19.59
CA ARG A 62 0.52 -14.04 18.61
C ARG A 62 1.31 -15.19 19.27
N ARG A 63 1.94 -14.94 20.44
CA ARG A 63 2.70 -15.94 21.19
C ARG A 63 1.79 -17.05 21.68
N VAL A 64 0.68 -16.72 22.30
CA VAL A 64 -0.25 -17.72 22.81
C VAL A 64 -0.93 -18.51 21.68
N ARG A 65 -1.29 -17.88 20.56
CA ARG A 65 -1.81 -18.60 19.38
C ARG A 65 -0.77 -19.55 18.80
N SER A 66 0.49 -19.16 18.74
CA SER A 66 1.59 -20.05 18.31
C SER A 66 1.77 -21.22 19.26
N LEU A 67 1.73 -21.01 20.58
CA LEU A 67 1.80 -22.06 21.60
C LEU A 67 0.62 -23.02 21.48
N HIS A 68 -0.59 -22.53 21.33
CA HIS A 68 -1.78 -23.34 21.09
C HIS A 68 -1.64 -24.20 19.82
N ARG A 69 -1.14 -23.61 18.72
CA ARG A 69 -0.96 -24.29 17.42
C ARG A 69 0.08 -25.41 17.47
N ILE A 70 1.08 -25.32 18.34
CA ILE A 70 2.08 -26.39 18.53
C ILE A 70 1.68 -27.40 19.60
N GLY A 71 0.49 -27.27 20.21
CA GLY A 71 -0.02 -28.19 21.22
C GLY A 71 0.61 -28.03 22.61
N ALA A 72 1.08 -26.82 22.95
CA ALA A 72 1.61 -26.58 24.30
C ALA A 72 0.50 -26.61 25.35
N ASP A 73 0.73 -27.34 26.46
CA ASP A 73 -0.24 -27.42 27.56
C ASP A 73 -0.30 -26.16 28.40
N THR A 74 0.85 -25.50 28.61
CA THR A 74 0.98 -24.34 29.49
C THR A 74 1.71 -23.19 28.81
N VAL A 75 1.42 -22.00 29.30
CA VAL A 75 2.07 -20.75 28.86
C VAL A 75 2.59 -19.97 30.04
N LEU A 76 3.81 -19.45 29.95
CA LEU A 76 4.38 -18.54 30.92
C LEU A 76 3.73 -17.18 30.78
N SER A 77 3.17 -16.63 31.87
CA SER A 77 2.33 -15.46 31.86
C SER A 77 2.64 -14.53 33.00
N ILE A 78 2.49 -13.23 32.78
CA ILE A 78 2.44 -12.21 33.81
C ILE A 78 0.97 -11.90 34.03
N LEU A 79 0.47 -12.22 35.21
CA LEU A 79 -0.88 -11.83 35.64
C LEU A 79 -0.85 -10.41 36.17
N VAL A 80 -1.62 -9.55 35.50
CA VAL A 80 -1.79 -8.16 35.93
C VAL A 80 -3.16 -7.96 36.57
N PRO A 81 -3.28 -7.05 37.56
CA PRO A 81 -4.57 -6.70 38.12
C PRO A 81 -5.43 -6.01 37.05
N THR A 82 -6.74 -6.15 37.17
CA THR A 82 -7.66 -5.32 36.38
C THR A 82 -7.59 -3.90 36.92
N PRO A 83 -7.16 -2.90 36.12
CA PRO A 83 -6.98 -1.54 36.61
C PRO A 83 -8.32 -0.84 36.83
N SER A 84 -8.30 0.22 37.63
CA SER A 84 -9.50 1.02 37.94
C SER A 84 -10.11 1.71 36.72
N ASN A 85 -9.29 2.07 35.72
CA ASN A 85 -9.73 2.67 34.46
C ASN A 85 -10.12 1.61 33.39
N GLY A 86 -10.16 0.33 33.79
CA GLY A 86 -10.69 -0.76 32.98
C GLY A 86 -9.87 -1.10 31.72
N ASP A 87 -10.58 -1.37 30.64
CA ASP A 87 -10.04 -1.87 29.38
C ASP A 87 -9.04 -0.92 28.70
N LEU A 88 -9.16 0.40 28.90
CA LEU A 88 -8.26 1.37 28.27
C LEU A 88 -6.83 1.22 28.78
N ASP A 89 -6.62 1.10 30.08
CA ASP A 89 -5.27 0.95 30.65
C ASP A 89 -4.59 -0.34 30.16
N LEU A 90 -5.35 -1.43 30.06
CA LEU A 90 -4.85 -2.68 29.52
C LEU A 90 -4.50 -2.59 28.02
N PHE A 91 -5.32 -1.89 27.26
CA PHE A 91 -5.04 -1.61 25.85
C PHE A 91 -3.79 -0.75 25.68
N LEU A 92 -3.65 0.32 26.45
CA LEU A 92 -2.46 1.18 26.42
C LEU A 92 -1.20 0.43 26.82
N ARG A 93 -1.27 -0.45 27.81
CA ARG A 93 -0.15 -1.32 28.20
C ARG A 93 0.32 -2.19 27.02
N ASN A 94 -0.62 -2.81 26.29
CA ASN A 94 -0.29 -3.57 25.07
C ASN A 94 0.36 -2.67 24.02
N LEU A 95 -0.22 -1.50 23.80
CA LEU A 95 0.22 -0.57 22.76
C LEU A 95 1.65 -0.09 23.02
N ILE A 96 1.96 0.31 24.25
CA ILE A 96 3.28 0.77 24.68
C ILE A 96 4.31 -0.37 24.54
N GLU A 97 4.01 -1.58 25.06
CA GLU A 97 4.92 -2.73 24.98
C GLU A 97 5.30 -3.03 23.53
N ASN A 98 4.31 -3.02 22.62
CA ASN A 98 4.56 -3.28 21.21
C ASN A 98 5.31 -2.15 20.51
N SER A 99 5.02 -0.87 20.82
CA SER A 99 5.67 0.28 20.17
C SER A 99 7.13 0.47 20.61
N VAL A 100 7.48 0.07 21.82
CA VAL A 100 8.86 0.08 22.32
C VAL A 100 9.67 -1.09 21.75
N SER A 101 9.04 -2.27 21.62
CA SER A 101 9.75 -3.48 21.19
C SER A 101 9.95 -3.57 19.68
N ARG A 102 9.13 -2.90 18.88
CA ARG A 102 9.18 -2.91 17.40
C ARG A 102 8.41 -1.74 16.79
N THR A 103 8.68 -1.45 15.53
CA THR A 103 7.84 -0.52 14.75
C THR A 103 6.51 -1.19 14.40
N LEU A 104 5.40 -0.52 14.68
CA LEU A 104 4.07 -0.96 14.27
C LEU A 104 3.87 -0.73 12.76
N SER A 105 3.32 -1.71 12.07
CA SER A 105 2.89 -1.54 10.68
C SER A 105 1.75 -0.51 10.56
N HIS A 106 1.53 0.06 9.37
CA HIS A 106 0.43 1.00 9.14
C HIS A 106 -0.94 0.42 9.48
N VAL A 107 -1.14 -0.89 9.27
CA VAL A 107 -2.37 -1.58 9.65
C VAL A 107 -2.53 -1.68 11.17
N GLU A 108 -1.45 -1.95 11.90
CA GLU A 108 -1.46 -1.97 13.36
C GLU A 108 -1.66 -0.57 13.96
N GLN A 109 -1.01 0.45 13.39
CA GLN A 109 -1.23 1.85 13.75
C GLN A 109 -2.70 2.26 13.51
N ALA A 110 -3.27 1.89 12.36
CA ALA A 110 -4.66 2.14 12.03
C ALA A 110 -5.63 1.45 13.00
N THR A 111 -5.35 0.20 13.35
CA THR A 111 -6.14 -0.54 14.34
C THR A 111 -6.07 0.12 15.72
N ALA A 112 -4.90 0.61 16.12
CA ALA A 112 -4.74 1.31 17.40
C ALA A 112 -5.55 2.61 17.44
N VAL A 113 -5.45 3.43 16.39
CA VAL A 113 -6.16 4.72 16.31
C VAL A 113 -7.68 4.52 16.25
N SER A 114 -8.16 3.59 15.44
CA SER A 114 -9.59 3.27 15.34
C SER A 114 -10.15 2.77 16.69
N ARG A 115 -9.43 1.91 17.41
CA ARG A 115 -9.86 1.47 18.76
C ARG A 115 -9.92 2.59 19.78
N LEU A 116 -8.94 3.50 19.77
CA LEU A 116 -8.97 4.67 20.66
C LEU A 116 -10.20 5.54 20.38
N SER A 117 -10.49 5.83 19.11
CA SER A 117 -11.64 6.66 18.71
C SER A 117 -12.97 5.93 18.89
N GLU A 118 -13.12 4.73 18.32
CA GLU A 118 -14.43 4.07 18.21
C GLU A 118 -14.81 3.27 19.45
N ARG A 119 -13.86 2.54 20.04
CA ARG A 119 -14.13 1.70 21.21
C ARG A 119 -14.02 2.47 22.51
N PHE A 120 -12.92 3.20 22.69
CA PHE A 120 -12.65 3.92 23.94
C PHE A 120 -13.20 5.34 23.95
N LYS A 121 -13.74 5.81 22.81
CA LYS A 121 -14.38 7.14 22.67
C LYS A 121 -13.44 8.29 23.08
N ILE A 122 -12.14 8.11 22.85
CA ILE A 122 -11.16 9.16 23.07
C ILE A 122 -11.36 10.26 22.01
N PRO A 123 -11.37 11.53 22.38
CA PRO A 123 -11.48 12.64 21.44
C PRO A 123 -10.33 12.62 20.41
N ASP A 124 -10.65 12.89 19.16
CA ASP A 124 -9.67 12.86 18.06
C ASP A 124 -8.46 13.77 18.32
N GLN A 125 -8.68 14.94 18.94
CA GLN A 125 -7.61 15.85 19.32
C GLN A 125 -6.62 15.18 20.29
N GLU A 126 -7.13 14.51 21.30
CA GLU A 126 -6.31 13.79 22.28
C GLU A 126 -5.55 12.64 21.62
N ILE A 127 -6.19 11.93 20.66
CA ILE A 127 -5.51 10.88 19.89
C ILE A 127 -4.33 11.48 19.13
N VAL A 128 -4.53 12.60 18.45
CA VAL A 128 -3.48 13.27 17.67
C VAL A 128 -2.35 13.77 18.54
N GLU A 129 -2.66 14.42 19.67
CA GLU A 129 -1.67 15.11 20.50
C GLU A 129 -0.95 14.18 21.47
N THR A 130 -1.63 13.14 21.98
CA THR A 130 -1.12 12.26 23.04
C THR A 130 -0.79 10.86 22.53
N TYR A 131 -1.72 10.22 21.82
CA TYR A 131 -1.57 8.80 21.50
C TYR A 131 -0.79 8.53 20.22
N LEU A 132 -0.77 9.43 19.21
CA LEU A 132 0.13 9.27 18.08
C LEU A 132 1.61 9.31 18.52
N PRO A 133 2.05 10.27 19.38
CA PRO A 133 3.41 10.22 19.93
C PRO A 133 3.74 8.95 20.69
N LEU A 134 2.78 8.41 21.45
CA LEU A 134 2.96 7.17 22.22
C LEU A 134 3.34 5.96 21.36
N ILE A 135 2.90 5.95 20.10
CA ILE A 135 3.25 4.90 19.13
C ILE A 135 4.36 5.32 18.15
N GLY A 136 5.14 6.35 18.51
CA GLY A 136 6.29 6.80 17.74
C GLY A 136 5.95 7.63 16.50
N LEU A 137 4.76 8.26 16.45
CA LEU A 137 4.33 9.08 15.33
C LEU A 137 4.28 10.56 15.73
N ASN A 138 4.66 11.45 14.81
CA ASN A 138 4.47 12.88 15.05
C ASN A 138 2.97 13.23 15.04
N PRO A 139 2.53 14.19 15.89
CA PRO A 139 1.17 14.72 15.88
C PRO A 139 0.81 15.25 14.49
N SER A 140 -0.26 14.71 13.89
CA SER A 140 -0.68 15.09 12.53
C SER A 140 -2.12 14.68 12.26
N TRP A 141 -2.98 15.65 11.99
CA TRP A 141 -4.36 15.43 11.58
C TRP A 141 -4.47 14.66 10.25
N THR A 142 -3.56 14.93 9.31
CA THR A 142 -3.51 14.19 8.04
C THR A 142 -3.19 12.72 8.29
N ARG A 143 -2.22 12.43 9.15
CA ARG A 143 -1.87 11.05 9.51
C ARG A 143 -3.01 10.35 10.22
N PHE A 144 -3.65 11.00 11.18
CA PHE A 144 -4.82 10.48 11.89
C PHE A 144 -5.91 10.06 10.90
N ARG A 145 -6.35 10.98 10.02
CA ARG A 145 -7.37 10.71 9.01
C ARG A 145 -6.97 9.56 8.07
N ASN A 146 -5.71 9.51 7.66
CA ASN A 146 -5.23 8.43 6.81
C ASN A 146 -5.25 7.07 7.52
N LEU A 147 -4.88 7.01 8.79
CA LEU A 147 -4.95 5.79 9.60
C LEU A 147 -6.40 5.34 9.80
N MET A 148 -7.33 6.27 10.06
CA MET A 148 -8.77 5.94 10.12
C MET A 148 -9.27 5.32 8.81
N ARG A 149 -8.91 5.88 7.64
CA ARG A 149 -9.25 5.29 6.34
C ARG A 149 -8.66 3.88 6.16
N VAL A 150 -7.41 3.67 6.58
CA VAL A 150 -6.77 2.35 6.50
C VAL A 150 -7.46 1.34 7.42
N SER A 151 -7.99 1.75 8.57
CA SER A 151 -8.74 0.86 9.48
C SER A 151 -10.00 0.28 8.83
N GLU A 152 -10.60 0.99 7.89
CA GLU A 152 -11.82 0.61 7.17
C GLU A 152 -11.57 -0.30 5.95
N LEU A 153 -10.32 -0.52 5.54
CA LEU A 153 -9.99 -1.36 4.38
C LEU A 153 -10.42 -2.82 4.60
N SER A 154 -10.62 -3.55 3.49
CA SER A 154 -10.89 -4.99 3.54
C SER A 154 -9.72 -5.75 4.15
N GLU A 155 -10.00 -6.94 4.69
CA GLU A 155 -8.96 -7.77 5.30
C GLU A 155 -7.89 -8.18 4.27
N GLU A 156 -8.29 -8.47 3.03
CA GLU A 156 -7.39 -8.83 1.93
C GLU A 156 -6.40 -7.70 1.64
N VAL A 157 -6.89 -6.45 1.60
CA VAL A 157 -6.01 -5.29 1.41
C VAL A 157 -5.06 -5.14 2.59
N LYS A 158 -5.52 -5.27 3.83
CA LYS A 158 -4.66 -5.18 5.02
C LYS A 158 -3.55 -6.24 5.00
N VAL A 159 -3.87 -7.48 4.62
CA VAL A 159 -2.88 -8.55 4.42
C VAL A 159 -1.88 -8.17 3.33
N PHE A 160 -2.38 -7.70 2.20
CA PHE A 160 -1.54 -7.27 1.07
C PHE A 160 -0.60 -6.12 1.44
N LEU A 161 -1.13 -5.07 2.12
CA LEU A 161 -0.35 -3.94 2.61
C LEU A 161 0.81 -4.36 3.52
N THR A 162 0.54 -5.28 4.43
CA THR A 162 1.53 -5.80 5.38
C THR A 162 2.58 -6.66 4.68
N LYS A 163 2.17 -7.57 3.78
CA LYS A 163 3.06 -8.44 3.00
C LYS A 163 4.01 -7.64 2.11
N LYS A 164 3.53 -6.57 1.51
CA LYS A 164 4.31 -5.71 0.59
C LYS A 164 4.99 -4.53 1.29
N SER A 165 4.73 -4.30 2.57
CA SER A 165 5.22 -3.13 3.34
C SER A 165 4.95 -1.81 2.61
N LEU A 166 3.72 -1.64 2.11
CA LEU A 166 3.37 -0.46 1.31
C LEU A 166 3.31 0.80 2.17
N PRO A 167 3.72 1.96 1.62
CA PRO A 167 3.61 3.26 2.30
C PRO A 167 2.16 3.62 2.63
N LEU A 168 1.95 4.38 3.72
CA LEU A 168 0.62 4.84 4.16
C LEU A 168 -0.14 5.57 3.04
N GLY A 169 0.53 6.43 2.27
CA GLY A 169 -0.08 7.13 1.14
C GLY A 169 -0.63 6.20 0.06
N THR A 170 0.04 5.06 -0.19
CA THR A 170 -0.49 4.04 -1.13
C THR A 170 -1.63 3.25 -0.50
N ALA A 171 -1.57 2.98 0.80
CA ALA A 171 -2.63 2.28 1.51
C ALA A 171 -3.97 3.03 1.46
N VAL A 172 -3.93 4.34 1.61
CA VAL A 172 -5.12 5.22 1.58
C VAL A 172 -5.84 5.18 0.23
N GLU A 173 -5.10 5.03 -0.87
CA GLU A 173 -5.69 5.00 -2.23
C GLU A 173 -6.65 3.81 -2.41
N PHE A 174 -6.42 2.68 -1.73
CA PHE A 174 -7.39 1.57 -1.75
C PHE A 174 -8.75 1.95 -1.17
N GLY A 175 -8.78 2.91 -0.23
CA GLY A 175 -10.03 3.41 0.37
C GLY A 175 -10.93 4.20 -0.58
N LEU A 176 -10.47 4.54 -1.78
CA LEU A 176 -11.27 5.16 -2.83
C LEU A 176 -12.25 4.16 -3.48
N PHE A 177 -12.02 2.86 -3.30
CA PHE A 177 -12.76 1.79 -3.95
C PHE A 177 -13.66 1.05 -2.97
N SER A 178 -14.75 0.48 -3.49
CA SER A 178 -15.63 -0.39 -2.71
C SER A 178 -14.86 -1.62 -2.19
N LYS A 179 -15.31 -2.24 -1.09
CA LYS A 179 -14.64 -3.44 -0.55
C LYS A 179 -14.57 -4.59 -1.56
N LYS A 180 -15.59 -4.71 -2.43
CA LYS A 180 -15.60 -5.68 -3.52
C LYS A 180 -14.50 -5.39 -4.55
N ASP A 181 -14.32 -4.13 -4.91
CA ASP A 181 -13.29 -3.72 -5.87
C ASP A 181 -11.89 -3.81 -5.26
N GLN A 182 -11.74 -3.53 -3.96
CA GLN A 182 -10.48 -3.70 -3.23
C GLN A 182 -9.91 -5.11 -3.39
N SER A 183 -10.71 -6.16 -3.21
CA SER A 183 -10.27 -7.55 -3.38
C SER A 183 -9.82 -7.84 -4.82
N LYS A 184 -10.56 -7.33 -5.82
CA LYS A 184 -10.18 -7.45 -7.24
C LYS A 184 -8.89 -6.72 -7.55
N LEU A 185 -8.71 -5.52 -7.03
CA LEU A 185 -7.50 -4.73 -7.20
C LEU A 185 -6.28 -5.43 -6.62
N VAL A 186 -6.39 -6.03 -5.44
CA VAL A 186 -5.30 -6.84 -4.85
C VAL A 186 -4.92 -7.98 -5.80
N THR A 187 -5.89 -8.75 -6.29
CA THR A 187 -5.66 -9.85 -7.23
C THR A 187 -4.95 -9.38 -8.50
N MET A 188 -5.44 -8.29 -9.11
CA MET A 188 -4.86 -7.72 -10.33
C MET A 188 -3.44 -7.19 -10.11
N ILE A 189 -3.19 -6.52 -8.98
CA ILE A 189 -1.87 -5.98 -8.63
C ILE A 189 -0.86 -7.10 -8.38
N GLU A 190 -1.26 -8.20 -7.71
CA GLU A 190 -0.41 -9.37 -7.50
C GLU A 190 -0.11 -10.09 -8.82
N GLN A 191 -1.11 -10.23 -9.69
CA GLN A 191 -0.95 -10.80 -11.02
C GLN A 191 0.05 -10.01 -11.87
N PHE A 192 -0.05 -8.68 -11.89
CA PHE A 192 0.85 -7.81 -12.65
C PHE A 192 2.20 -7.54 -11.96
N ARG A 193 2.37 -7.95 -10.72
CA ARG A 193 3.61 -7.77 -9.94
C ARG A 193 4.10 -6.32 -9.89
N TYR A 194 3.21 -5.36 -9.72
CA TYR A 194 3.56 -3.95 -9.66
C TYR A 194 4.48 -3.62 -8.48
N SER A 195 5.42 -2.70 -8.70
CA SER A 195 6.18 -2.05 -7.62
C SER A 195 5.30 -1.05 -6.86
N SER A 196 5.70 -0.70 -5.63
CA SER A 196 4.92 0.20 -4.76
C SER A 196 4.54 1.53 -5.43
N GLY A 197 5.49 2.16 -6.16
CA GLY A 197 5.21 3.42 -6.88
C GLY A 197 4.20 3.24 -8.02
N LYS A 198 4.30 2.13 -8.76
CA LYS A 198 3.35 1.81 -9.83
C LYS A 198 1.96 1.49 -9.31
N ILE A 199 1.85 0.89 -8.11
CA ILE A 199 0.56 0.61 -7.45
C ILE A 199 -0.16 1.93 -7.18
N LYS A 200 0.51 2.89 -6.55
CA LYS A 200 -0.10 4.19 -6.23
C LYS A 200 -0.58 4.90 -7.49
N GLU A 201 0.30 5.07 -8.48
CA GLU A 201 -0.04 5.70 -9.76
C GLU A 201 -1.24 5.01 -10.45
N MET A 202 -1.28 3.68 -10.43
CA MET A 202 -2.38 2.93 -11.03
C MET A 202 -3.71 3.18 -10.30
N LEU A 203 -3.71 3.12 -8.95
CA LEU A 203 -4.92 3.34 -8.16
C LEU A 203 -5.47 4.77 -8.36
N GLU A 204 -4.61 5.79 -8.30
CA GLU A 204 -4.99 7.19 -8.56
C GLU A 204 -5.55 7.37 -9.97
N THR A 205 -4.87 6.81 -10.97
CA THR A 205 -5.31 6.93 -12.38
C THR A 205 -6.64 6.21 -12.60
N LEU A 206 -6.80 5.03 -12.00
CA LEU A 206 -8.02 4.23 -12.10
C LEU A 206 -9.22 4.95 -11.47
N ASP A 207 -9.04 5.50 -10.26
CA ASP A 207 -10.09 6.27 -9.58
C ASP A 207 -10.56 7.48 -10.42
N ASP A 208 -9.60 8.23 -10.98
CA ASP A 208 -9.90 9.37 -11.87
C ASP A 208 -10.71 8.96 -13.11
N VAL A 209 -10.34 7.84 -13.74
CA VAL A 209 -11.04 7.32 -14.93
C VAL A 209 -12.44 6.87 -14.57
N LEU A 210 -12.60 6.06 -13.51
CA LEU A 210 -13.90 5.54 -13.10
C LEU A 210 -14.86 6.66 -12.71
N LYS A 211 -14.41 7.67 -11.98
CA LYS A 211 -15.22 8.83 -11.59
C LYS A 211 -15.66 9.66 -12.78
N ARG A 212 -14.73 9.92 -13.71
CA ARG A 212 -15.03 10.75 -14.88
C ARG A 212 -16.05 10.08 -15.81
N GLU A 213 -15.95 8.77 -15.98
CA GLU A 213 -16.77 8.02 -16.93
C GLU A 213 -18.05 7.44 -16.29
N GLY A 214 -18.15 7.50 -14.96
CA GLY A 214 -19.28 6.90 -14.23
C GLY A 214 -19.27 5.37 -14.29
N TYR A 215 -18.10 4.75 -14.46
CA TYR A 215 -17.95 3.31 -14.61
C TYR A 215 -17.64 2.63 -13.28
N SER A 216 -18.07 1.39 -13.16
CA SER A 216 -17.55 0.46 -12.16
C SER A 216 -16.23 -0.15 -12.66
N LEU A 217 -15.43 -0.68 -11.73
CA LEU A 217 -14.20 -1.41 -12.07
C LEU A 217 -14.51 -2.59 -13.03
N ASP A 218 -15.61 -3.31 -12.78
CA ASP A 218 -16.02 -4.43 -13.61
C ASP A 218 -16.31 -4.01 -15.07
N GLN A 219 -17.00 -2.90 -15.26
CA GLN A 219 -17.28 -2.36 -16.59
C GLN A 219 -15.99 -2.01 -17.30
N LEU A 220 -15.10 -1.26 -16.65
CA LEU A 220 -13.83 -0.85 -17.26
C LEU A 220 -12.98 -2.06 -17.71
N VAL A 221 -12.82 -3.05 -16.82
CA VAL A 221 -12.00 -4.23 -17.11
C VAL A 221 -12.63 -5.14 -18.17
N SER A 222 -13.96 -5.09 -18.34
CA SER A 222 -14.68 -5.87 -19.36
C SER A 222 -14.61 -5.26 -20.76
N GLU A 223 -14.26 -3.99 -20.87
CA GLU A 223 -14.16 -3.31 -22.17
C GLU A 223 -12.84 -3.56 -22.87
N THR A 224 -12.86 -3.53 -24.22
CA THR A 224 -11.66 -3.43 -25.03
C THR A 224 -11.04 -2.03 -24.87
N PRO A 225 -9.69 -1.89 -24.70
CA PRO A 225 -8.71 -2.98 -24.80
C PRO A 225 -8.36 -3.67 -23.46
N PHE A 226 -8.94 -3.28 -22.33
CA PHE A 226 -8.55 -3.79 -21.00
C PHE A 226 -8.78 -5.29 -20.86
N ASN A 227 -9.93 -5.79 -21.33
CA ASN A 227 -10.24 -7.21 -21.28
C ASN A 227 -9.21 -8.04 -22.09
N GLU A 228 -8.85 -7.57 -23.28
CA GLU A 228 -7.83 -8.22 -24.09
C GLU A 228 -6.47 -8.24 -23.41
N ILE A 229 -6.04 -7.12 -22.82
CA ILE A 229 -4.75 -7.00 -22.12
C ILE A 229 -4.67 -7.92 -20.89
N VAL A 230 -5.75 -8.00 -20.11
CA VAL A 230 -5.78 -8.83 -18.89
C VAL A 230 -5.71 -10.32 -19.26
N ASN A 231 -6.36 -10.74 -20.35
CA ASN A 231 -6.48 -12.13 -20.77
C ASN A 231 -5.43 -12.57 -21.81
N ASP A 232 -4.54 -11.68 -22.27
CA ASP A 232 -3.51 -12.02 -23.26
C ASP A 232 -2.41 -12.88 -22.65
N GLU A 233 -2.57 -14.20 -22.74
CA GLU A 233 -1.57 -15.17 -22.26
C GLU A 233 -0.30 -15.20 -23.15
N GLY A 234 -0.35 -14.70 -24.36
CA GLY A 234 0.79 -14.63 -25.28
C GLY A 234 1.81 -13.54 -24.91
N LEU A 235 1.42 -12.56 -24.09
CA LEU A 235 2.31 -11.49 -23.65
C LEU A 235 2.91 -11.77 -22.28
N PRO A 236 4.23 -11.53 -22.10
CA PRO A 236 4.87 -11.57 -20.80
C PRO A 236 4.18 -10.61 -19.80
N LEU A 237 4.04 -11.03 -18.55
CA LEU A 237 3.40 -10.26 -17.48
C LEU A 237 3.86 -8.78 -17.37
N PRO A 238 5.17 -8.45 -17.46
CA PRO A 238 5.60 -7.05 -17.41
C PRO A 238 5.08 -6.21 -18.58
N GLN A 239 4.91 -6.82 -19.76
CA GLN A 239 4.38 -6.12 -20.93
C GLN A 239 2.87 -5.90 -20.79
N ARG A 240 2.11 -6.90 -20.31
CA ARG A 240 0.67 -6.73 -19.99
C ARG A 240 0.47 -5.62 -18.96
N ALA A 241 1.23 -5.65 -17.88
CA ALA A 241 1.17 -4.65 -16.83
C ALA A 241 1.45 -3.23 -17.34
N ASN A 242 2.45 -3.07 -18.22
CA ASN A 242 2.75 -1.78 -18.83
C ASN A 242 1.65 -1.34 -19.79
N ARG A 243 1.15 -2.22 -20.67
CA ARG A 243 0.03 -1.90 -21.58
C ARG A 243 -1.21 -1.46 -20.82
N PHE A 244 -1.58 -2.18 -19.75
CA PHE A 244 -2.72 -1.80 -18.93
C PHE A 244 -2.58 -0.37 -18.35
N ARG A 245 -1.41 -0.03 -17.83
CA ARG A 245 -1.15 1.33 -17.32
C ARG A 245 -1.15 2.39 -18.41
N GLU A 246 -0.58 2.09 -19.58
CA GLU A 246 -0.59 3.02 -20.71
C GLU A 246 -2.02 3.29 -21.20
N GLU A 247 -2.88 2.26 -21.28
CA GLU A 247 -4.29 2.46 -21.65
C GLU A 247 -5.05 3.27 -20.59
N LEU A 248 -4.80 3.04 -19.30
CA LEU A 248 -5.36 3.90 -18.25
C LEU A 248 -4.92 5.37 -18.37
N LYS A 249 -3.65 5.62 -18.68
CA LYS A 249 -3.14 6.98 -18.90
C LYS A 249 -3.78 7.66 -20.10
N LYS A 250 -3.90 6.95 -21.21
CA LYS A 250 -4.58 7.45 -22.41
C LYS A 250 -6.01 7.82 -22.09
N ARG A 251 -6.69 6.92 -21.38
CA ARG A 251 -8.09 7.11 -21.01
C ARG A 251 -8.26 8.25 -19.98
N ARG A 252 -7.31 8.45 -19.05
CA ARG A 252 -7.30 9.57 -18.11
C ARG A 252 -7.21 10.93 -18.81
N ASN A 253 -6.38 11.06 -19.85
CA ASN A 253 -6.10 12.31 -20.54
C ASN A 253 -6.21 12.15 -22.07
N PRO A 254 -7.42 11.98 -22.64
CA PRO A 254 -7.58 11.71 -24.06
C PRO A 254 -7.03 12.82 -24.96
N GLN A 255 -7.24 14.09 -24.62
CA GLN A 255 -6.72 15.22 -25.39
C GLN A 255 -5.19 15.23 -25.44
N ARG A 256 -4.55 14.99 -24.28
CA ARG A 256 -3.10 14.89 -24.22
C ARG A 256 -2.59 13.72 -25.05
N THR A 257 -3.24 12.59 -24.98
CA THR A 257 -2.90 11.40 -25.77
C THR A 257 -3.00 11.68 -27.26
N GLU A 258 -4.04 12.37 -27.69
CA GLU A 258 -4.20 12.78 -29.09
C GLU A 258 -3.06 13.68 -29.56
N ILE A 259 -2.66 14.65 -28.75
CA ILE A 259 -1.53 15.53 -29.05
C ILE A 259 -0.21 14.72 -29.11
N GLU A 260 0.04 13.83 -28.13
CA GLU A 260 1.22 12.96 -28.11
C GLU A 260 1.29 12.05 -29.36
N LEU A 261 0.15 11.50 -29.79
CA LEU A 261 0.08 10.67 -31.01
C LEU A 261 0.39 11.52 -32.27
N ARG A 262 -0.22 12.68 -32.42
CA ARG A 262 0.06 13.60 -33.54
C ARG A 262 1.54 14.00 -33.60
N ILE A 263 2.13 14.36 -32.46
CA ILE A 263 3.56 14.70 -32.39
C ILE A 263 4.42 13.49 -32.73
N GLY A 264 4.10 12.30 -32.22
CA GLY A 264 4.81 11.07 -32.52
C GLY A 264 4.74 10.68 -34.00
N GLU A 265 3.61 10.93 -34.67
CA GLU A 265 3.46 10.75 -36.13
C GLU A 265 4.30 11.80 -36.90
N SER A 266 4.27 13.04 -36.46
CA SER A 266 5.06 14.10 -37.05
C SER A 266 6.57 13.83 -36.92
N PHE A 267 7.04 13.34 -35.75
CA PHE A 267 8.43 12.93 -35.59
C PHE A 267 8.83 11.78 -36.53
N ARG A 268 7.93 10.82 -36.79
CA ARG A 268 8.19 9.74 -37.77
C ARG A 268 8.28 10.23 -39.19
N LYS A 269 7.45 11.22 -39.57
CA LYS A 269 7.47 11.84 -40.91
C LYS A 269 8.76 12.61 -41.21
N LEU A 270 9.49 13.06 -40.17
CA LEU A 270 10.78 13.72 -40.35
C LEU A 270 11.88 12.79 -40.88
N GLY A 271 11.71 11.48 -40.82
CA GLY A 271 12.64 10.50 -41.40
C GLY A 271 14.06 10.54 -40.82
N LEU A 272 14.21 11.02 -39.59
CA LEU A 272 15.51 11.12 -38.93
C LEU A 272 16.12 9.75 -38.63
N SER A 273 17.43 9.70 -38.56
CA SER A 273 18.16 8.49 -38.18
C SER A 273 17.82 8.06 -36.75
N LYS A 274 17.94 6.75 -36.43
CA LYS A 274 17.57 6.17 -35.14
C LYS A 274 18.40 6.69 -33.96
N GLU A 275 19.53 7.27 -34.26
CA GLU A 275 20.47 7.88 -33.30
C GLU A 275 20.00 9.24 -32.80
N ILE A 276 19.03 9.87 -33.52
CA ILE A 276 18.42 11.14 -33.14
C ILE A 276 17.10 10.86 -32.41
N ARG A 277 17.01 11.32 -31.17
CA ARG A 277 15.82 11.24 -30.33
C ARG A 277 15.20 12.61 -30.17
N LEU A 278 13.95 12.75 -30.56
CA LEU A 278 13.15 13.93 -30.32
C LEU A 278 12.21 13.68 -29.16
N SER A 279 12.11 14.64 -28.24
CA SER A 279 11.17 14.58 -27.12
C SER A 279 10.59 15.94 -26.80
N VAL A 280 9.34 15.96 -26.35
CA VAL A 280 8.64 17.14 -25.88
C VAL A 280 8.54 17.09 -24.35
N PRO A 281 8.63 18.22 -23.63
CA PRO A 281 8.38 18.24 -22.20
C PRO A 281 7.01 17.65 -21.84
N SER A 282 6.92 16.98 -20.70
CA SER A 282 5.73 16.20 -20.28
C SER A 282 4.43 17.00 -20.12
N LEU A 283 4.52 18.34 -20.06
CA LEU A 283 3.35 19.22 -19.91
C LEU A 283 3.09 20.10 -21.16
N PHE A 284 3.81 19.87 -22.26
CA PHE A 284 3.78 20.74 -23.45
C PHE A 284 4.04 22.24 -23.14
N GLU A 285 4.56 22.53 -21.92
CA GLU A 285 4.79 23.90 -21.49
C GLU A 285 6.03 24.47 -22.18
N GLY A 286 5.84 25.65 -22.79
CA GLY A 286 6.91 26.50 -23.32
C GLY A 286 7.36 26.15 -24.73
N GLY A 287 6.64 25.38 -25.52
CA GLY A 287 6.90 25.17 -26.96
C GLY A 287 8.32 24.68 -27.26
N LYS A 288 8.92 23.85 -26.41
CA LYS A 288 10.31 23.40 -26.55
C LYS A 288 10.37 21.95 -27.00
N ILE A 289 11.23 21.64 -27.95
CA ILE A 289 11.59 20.28 -28.36
C ILE A 289 13.02 20.03 -27.90
N ARG A 290 13.24 18.90 -27.23
CA ARG A 290 14.57 18.43 -26.89
C ARG A 290 15.05 17.50 -28.00
N VAL A 291 16.25 17.75 -28.49
CA VAL A 291 16.95 16.93 -29.49
C VAL A 291 18.17 16.31 -28.81
N GLU A 292 18.24 14.99 -28.80
CA GLU A 292 19.36 14.22 -28.29
C GLU A 292 19.87 13.30 -29.39
N PHE A 293 21.19 13.16 -29.49
CA PHE A 293 21.78 12.20 -30.44
C PHE A 293 23.02 11.54 -29.89
N GLU A 294 23.30 10.34 -30.39
CA GLU A 294 24.47 9.54 -30.06
C GLU A 294 25.37 9.41 -31.29
N ALA A 295 26.64 9.83 -31.20
CA ALA A 295 27.59 9.70 -32.27
C ALA A 295 28.75 8.75 -31.89
N LYS A 296 29.14 7.88 -32.81
CA LYS A 296 30.24 6.88 -32.60
C LYS A 296 31.61 7.43 -32.91
N ASP A 297 31.67 8.38 -33.83
CA ASP A 297 32.91 8.99 -34.31
C ASP A 297 32.63 10.36 -34.94
N PRO A 298 33.66 11.18 -35.25
CA PRO A 298 33.48 12.52 -35.84
C PRO A 298 32.80 12.52 -37.21
N ALA A 299 32.97 11.48 -38.03
CA ALA A 299 32.31 11.38 -39.34
C ALA A 299 30.80 11.11 -39.18
N HIS A 300 30.46 10.23 -38.23
CA HIS A 300 29.06 9.95 -37.87
C HIS A 300 28.37 11.19 -37.25
N SER A 301 29.09 11.93 -36.38
CA SER A 301 28.59 13.19 -35.83
C SER A 301 28.26 14.21 -36.92
N ARG A 302 29.10 14.38 -37.94
CA ARG A 302 28.84 15.27 -39.07
C ARG A 302 27.56 14.90 -39.81
N LYS A 303 27.36 13.60 -40.11
CA LYS A 303 26.14 13.13 -40.79
C LYS A 303 24.86 13.46 -39.99
N ILE A 304 24.90 13.31 -38.67
CA ILE A 304 23.78 13.65 -37.77
C ILE A 304 23.52 15.14 -37.80
N ILE A 305 24.58 15.97 -37.68
CA ILE A 305 24.46 17.42 -37.70
C ILE A 305 23.91 17.90 -39.06
N ASP A 306 24.33 17.31 -40.18
CA ASP A 306 23.78 17.63 -41.49
C ASP A 306 22.27 17.33 -41.57
N GLN A 307 21.79 16.24 -41.03
CA GLN A 307 20.35 15.99 -40.94
C GLN A 307 19.62 17.01 -40.08
N LEU A 308 20.21 17.42 -38.95
CA LEU A 308 19.64 18.44 -38.07
C LEU A 308 19.61 19.82 -38.68
N ASN A 309 20.57 20.19 -39.54
CA ASN A 309 20.62 21.46 -40.23
C ASN A 309 19.45 21.66 -41.21
N HIS A 310 18.91 20.57 -41.75
CA HIS A 310 17.74 20.61 -42.67
C HIS A 310 16.40 20.60 -41.93
N LEU A 311 16.39 20.32 -40.62
CA LEU A 311 15.15 20.22 -39.83
C LEU A 311 14.35 21.57 -39.80
N PRO A 312 14.94 22.75 -39.58
CA PRO A 312 14.20 23.98 -39.48
C PRO A 312 13.39 24.35 -40.73
N GLU A 313 13.79 23.84 -41.89
CA GLU A 313 13.12 24.08 -43.18
C GLU A 313 12.05 23.03 -43.49
N HIS A 314 11.95 21.95 -42.71
CA HIS A 314 11.00 20.89 -42.95
C HIS A 314 9.58 21.31 -42.52
N PRO A 315 8.55 21.23 -43.40
CA PRO A 315 7.20 21.72 -43.09
C PRO A 315 6.63 21.06 -41.82
N THR A 316 6.81 19.76 -41.64
CA THR A 316 6.36 19.01 -40.46
C THR A 316 7.02 19.50 -39.17
N TRP A 317 8.26 19.99 -39.22
CA TRP A 317 8.95 20.55 -38.05
C TRP A 317 8.24 21.82 -37.56
N ILE A 318 7.81 22.68 -38.49
CA ILE A 318 7.05 23.90 -38.17
C ILE A 318 5.67 23.55 -37.60
N GLU A 319 4.99 22.53 -38.18
CA GLU A 319 3.70 22.06 -37.69
C GLU A 319 3.76 21.56 -36.25
N ILE A 320 4.88 20.89 -35.85
CA ILE A 320 5.04 20.40 -34.47
C ILE A 320 5.05 21.58 -33.49
N PHE A 321 5.76 22.66 -33.77
CA PHE A 321 5.78 23.86 -32.91
C PHE A 321 4.41 24.54 -32.78
N ASN A 322 3.55 24.42 -33.78
CA ASN A 322 2.18 24.92 -33.73
C ASN A 322 1.23 24.02 -32.95
N THR A 323 1.67 22.77 -32.67
CA THR A 323 0.86 21.75 -31.94
C THR A 323 1.17 21.75 -30.45
N ILE A 324 2.38 22.15 -30.04
CA ILE A 324 2.88 22.24 -28.67
C ILE A 324 2.83 23.68 -28.20
#